data_a76046edd8a60e39e0e2955ad6ad0a9b
#
_entry.id   a76046edd8a60e39e0e2955ad6ad0a9b
#
_cell.length_a   1.000
_cell.length_b   1.000
_cell.length_c   1.000
_cell.angle_alpha   90.00
_cell.angle_beta   90.00
_cell.angle_gamma   90.00
#
_symmetry.space_group_name_H-M   'P 1'
#
loop_
_entity.id
_entity.type
_entity.pdbx_description
1 polymer ?
#
loop_
_entity_poly.entity_id
_entity_poly.type
_entity_poly.pdbx_seq_one_letter_code
_entity_poly.pdbx_strand_id
1 'polypeptide(L)'
;MKSEVFVGLGANLGNPRKTFEKALDLVSAFGDVIAVSRLYRSSPFGFQDQPDFVNAVAKTLTELSPPDFLRELRGAENALGKKVIRANGPRVIDLDLLLYGNQVVDVEGLTIPHPGIPGRDFVLKPLIDLAPDLCHPVTGKSFREMLAELNEPFVSSPPDDWLPEFVSPLRKDAAPGKDS
;
A
#
# COMPACT_ATOMS: atom_id res chain seq x y z
N MET A 1 -1.92 12.83 -18.95
CA MET A 1 -2.82 11.73 -18.56
C MET A 1 -2.35 11.18 -17.22
N LYS A 2 -3.28 11.00 -16.30
CA LYS A 2 -2.95 10.46 -14.97
C LYS A 2 -2.84 8.94 -15.01
N SER A 3 -1.82 8.44 -14.34
CA SER A 3 -1.62 6.99 -14.14
C SER A 3 -2.18 6.55 -12.79
N GLU A 4 -2.71 5.35 -12.76
CA GLU A 4 -3.20 4.69 -11.55
C GLU A 4 -2.04 4.01 -10.83
N VAL A 5 -1.82 4.37 -9.58
CA VAL A 5 -0.68 3.90 -8.77
C VAL A 5 -1.17 3.32 -7.46
N PHE A 6 -0.65 2.15 -7.09
CA PHE A 6 -0.93 1.53 -5.80
C PHE A 6 0.29 1.67 -4.89
N VAL A 7 0.05 2.23 -3.71
CA VAL A 7 1.08 2.47 -2.69
C VAL A 7 0.78 1.62 -1.48
N GLY A 8 1.75 0.81 -1.06
CA GLY A 8 1.69 0.08 0.20
C GLY A 8 2.09 0.96 1.37
N LEU A 9 1.34 0.86 2.47
CA LEU A 9 1.64 1.52 3.73
C LEU A 9 1.87 0.45 4.80
N GLY A 10 2.94 0.58 5.55
CA GLY A 10 3.28 -0.34 6.64
C GLY A 10 3.93 0.40 7.80
N ALA A 11 3.58 0.05 9.03
CA ALA A 11 4.16 0.62 10.24
C ALA A 11 3.93 -0.28 11.45
N ASN A 12 4.85 -0.27 12.41
CA ASN A 12 4.69 -0.97 13.68
C ASN A 12 5.21 -0.17 14.89
N LEU A 13 5.56 1.09 14.69
CA LEU A 13 5.95 2.01 15.77
C LEU A 13 4.92 3.12 15.93
N GLY A 14 4.73 3.60 17.14
CA GLY A 14 3.81 4.70 17.45
C GLY A 14 2.35 4.33 17.23
N ASN A 15 1.60 5.21 16.59
CA ASN A 15 0.21 4.99 16.19
C ASN A 15 0.13 4.88 14.66
N PRO A 16 0.14 3.66 14.08
CA PRO A 16 0.16 3.46 12.64
C PRO A 16 -0.98 4.15 11.90
N ARG A 17 -2.20 4.10 12.43
CA ARG A 17 -3.37 4.72 11.80
C ARG A 17 -3.17 6.23 11.61
N LYS A 18 -2.74 6.93 12.66
CA LYS A 18 -2.44 8.37 12.57
C LYS A 18 -1.29 8.67 11.64
N THR A 19 -0.26 7.82 11.64
CA THR A 19 0.88 7.95 10.73
C THR A 19 0.43 7.77 9.29
N PHE A 20 -0.45 6.83 9.00
CA PHE A 20 -1.01 6.62 7.66
C PHE A 20 -1.84 7.82 7.20
N GLU A 21 -2.64 8.42 8.07
CA GLU A 21 -3.39 9.63 7.75
C GLU A 21 -2.46 10.78 7.35
N LYS A 22 -1.38 10.99 8.09
CA LYS A 22 -0.36 11.99 7.76
C LYS A 22 0.37 11.65 6.46
N ALA A 23 0.69 10.37 6.23
CA ALA A 23 1.33 9.92 5.00
C ALA A 23 0.45 10.20 3.78
N LEU A 24 -0.84 9.90 3.86
CA LEU A 24 -1.79 10.15 2.78
C LEU A 24 -1.97 11.66 2.51
N ASP A 25 -1.93 12.49 3.54
CA ASP A 25 -1.93 13.95 3.38
C ASP A 25 -0.70 14.43 2.59
N LEU A 26 0.48 13.89 2.90
CA LEU A 26 1.71 14.20 2.15
C LEU A 26 1.64 13.70 0.70
N VAL A 27 1.14 12.49 0.48
CA VAL A 27 0.94 11.91 -0.86
C VAL A 27 -0.01 12.77 -1.70
N SER A 28 -1.00 13.38 -1.07
CA SER A 28 -1.97 14.27 -1.74
C SER A 28 -1.33 15.49 -2.41
N ALA A 29 -0.10 15.84 -2.05
CA ALA A 29 0.65 16.92 -2.69
C ALA A 29 1.16 16.56 -4.10
N PHE A 30 1.30 15.27 -4.41
CA PHE A 30 1.84 14.81 -5.69
C PHE A 30 1.00 13.73 -6.39
N GLY A 31 -0.16 13.38 -5.83
CA GLY A 31 -1.12 12.46 -6.42
C GLY A 31 -2.48 12.59 -5.75
N ASP A 32 -3.54 12.25 -6.48
CA ASP A 32 -4.89 12.23 -5.93
C ASP A 32 -5.15 10.88 -5.26
N VAL A 33 -5.26 10.86 -3.95
CA VAL A 33 -5.66 9.65 -3.20
C VAL A 33 -7.15 9.40 -3.42
N ILE A 34 -7.49 8.37 -4.19
CA ILE A 34 -8.88 8.07 -4.57
C ILE A 34 -9.51 6.93 -3.78
N ALA A 35 -8.69 6.07 -3.20
CA ALA A 35 -9.16 4.94 -2.42
C ALA A 35 -8.11 4.45 -1.43
N VAL A 36 -8.56 3.90 -0.31
CA VAL A 36 -7.73 3.19 0.65
C VAL A 36 -8.36 1.84 0.98
N SER A 37 -7.53 0.83 1.22
CA SER A 37 -7.97 -0.47 1.71
C SER A 37 -8.34 -0.41 3.19
N ARG A 38 -8.88 -1.50 3.70
CA ARG A 38 -8.96 -1.74 5.15
C ARG A 38 -7.55 -1.87 5.74
N LEU A 39 -7.46 -1.77 7.06
CA LEU A 39 -6.21 -1.98 7.80
C LEU A 39 -6.04 -3.46 8.15
N TYR A 40 -4.87 -4.01 7.88
CA TYR A 40 -4.51 -5.40 8.15
C TYR A 40 -3.36 -5.48 9.12
N ARG A 41 -3.55 -6.21 10.20
CA ARG A 41 -2.50 -6.50 11.17
C ARG A 41 -1.75 -7.76 10.75
N SER A 42 -0.42 -7.72 10.76
CA SER A 42 0.40 -8.87 10.39
C SER A 42 1.56 -9.08 11.36
N SER A 43 1.97 -10.36 11.50
CA SER A 43 3.23 -10.68 12.16
C SER A 43 4.41 -10.12 11.35
N PRO A 44 5.56 -9.83 12.02
CA PRO A 44 6.73 -9.32 11.31
C PRO A 44 7.28 -10.29 10.28
N PHE A 45 7.61 -9.75 9.10
CA PHE A 45 8.36 -10.47 8.06
C PHE A 45 9.86 -10.33 8.32
N GLY A 46 10.57 -11.45 8.37
CA GLY A 46 12.01 -11.49 8.64
C GLY A 46 12.34 -11.39 10.12
N PHE A 47 12.71 -10.22 10.63
CA PHE A 47 13.05 -10.03 12.05
C PHE A 47 11.82 -10.11 12.96
N GLN A 48 11.77 -11.13 13.83
CA GLN A 48 10.58 -11.47 14.63
C GLN A 48 10.45 -10.70 15.94
N ASP A 49 11.54 -10.22 16.53
CA ASP A 49 11.54 -9.52 17.82
C ASP A 49 11.17 -8.05 17.67
N GLN A 50 9.93 -7.81 17.26
CA GLN A 50 9.34 -6.49 17.09
C GLN A 50 7.82 -6.57 17.13
N PRO A 51 7.10 -5.43 17.34
CA PRO A 51 5.64 -5.41 17.30
C PRO A 51 5.09 -5.84 15.93
N ASP A 52 3.85 -6.33 15.92
CA ASP A 52 3.11 -6.56 14.71
C ASP A 52 2.95 -5.29 13.87
N PHE A 53 2.96 -5.47 12.56
CA PHE A 53 2.72 -4.39 11.60
C PHE A 53 1.23 -4.14 11.39
N VAL A 54 0.89 -2.91 11.08
CA VAL A 54 -0.37 -2.54 10.44
C VAL A 54 -0.06 -2.19 8.99
N ASN A 55 -0.89 -2.69 8.06
CA ASN A 55 -0.68 -2.56 6.63
C ASN A 55 -1.96 -2.08 5.95
N ALA A 56 -1.79 -1.29 4.91
CA ALA A 56 -2.86 -0.86 4.03
C ALA A 56 -2.30 -0.61 2.62
N VAL A 57 -3.19 -0.41 1.66
CA VAL A 57 -2.85 0.04 0.31
C VAL A 57 -3.71 1.24 -0.04
N ALA A 58 -3.11 2.23 -0.65
CA ALA A 58 -3.79 3.37 -1.23
C ALA A 58 -3.72 3.31 -2.75
N LYS A 59 -4.82 3.67 -3.40
CA LYS A 59 -4.90 3.88 -4.83
C LYS A 59 -4.83 5.37 -5.11
N THR A 60 -3.90 5.78 -5.94
CA THR A 60 -3.65 7.18 -6.29
C THR A 60 -3.68 7.39 -7.79
N LEU A 61 -3.97 8.61 -8.22
CA LEU A 61 -3.79 9.06 -9.61
C LEU A 61 -2.69 10.11 -9.64
N THR A 62 -1.73 10.00 -10.54
CA THR A 62 -0.62 10.93 -10.66
C THR A 62 -0.21 11.16 -12.10
N GLU A 63 0.36 12.33 -12.37
CA GLU A 63 1.01 12.66 -13.65
C GLU A 63 2.53 12.48 -13.60
N LEU A 64 3.09 12.20 -12.42
CA LEU A 64 4.51 11.95 -12.25
C LEU A 64 4.97 10.66 -12.94
N SER A 65 6.21 10.62 -13.36
CA SER A 65 6.86 9.36 -13.78
C SER A 65 7.08 8.43 -12.59
N PRO A 66 7.26 7.12 -12.80
CA PRO A 66 7.57 6.20 -11.70
C PRO A 66 8.78 6.61 -10.85
N PRO A 67 9.93 7.03 -11.42
CA PRO A 67 11.06 7.50 -10.62
C PRO A 67 10.75 8.75 -9.81
N ASP A 68 10.02 9.70 -10.38
CA ASP A 68 9.64 10.92 -9.69
C ASP A 68 8.66 10.66 -8.56
N PHE A 69 7.69 9.80 -8.79
CA PHE A 69 6.74 9.39 -7.75
C PHE A 69 7.44 8.68 -6.58
N LEU A 70 8.39 7.78 -6.88
CA LEU A 70 9.20 7.12 -5.85
C LEU A 70 10.00 8.13 -5.03
N ARG A 71 10.60 9.12 -5.68
CA ARG A 71 11.34 10.19 -4.99
C ARG A 71 10.45 10.96 -4.02
N GLU A 72 9.23 11.30 -4.44
CA GLU A 72 8.25 11.96 -3.57
C GLU A 72 7.82 11.08 -2.39
N LEU A 73 7.63 9.77 -2.62
CA LEU A 73 7.36 8.81 -1.52
C LEU A 73 8.49 8.78 -0.50
N ARG A 74 9.74 8.78 -0.94
CA ARG A 74 10.91 8.83 -0.04
C ARG A 74 10.97 10.14 0.74
N GLY A 75 10.62 11.25 0.11
CA GLY A 75 10.46 12.54 0.79
C GLY A 75 9.40 12.51 1.88
N ALA A 76 8.25 11.91 1.62
CA ALA A 76 7.18 11.74 2.60
C ALA A 76 7.61 10.85 3.78
N GLU A 77 8.30 9.74 3.52
CA GLU A 77 8.86 8.88 4.58
C GLU A 77 9.83 9.67 5.48
N ASN A 78 10.73 10.44 4.89
CA ASN A 78 11.67 11.28 5.63
C ASN A 78 10.96 12.36 6.47
N ALA A 79 9.94 13.00 5.91
CA ALA A 79 9.15 14.01 6.62
C ALA A 79 8.41 13.42 7.85
N LEU A 80 8.07 12.12 7.81
CA LEU A 80 7.44 11.40 8.92
C LEU A 80 8.45 10.81 9.92
N GLY A 81 9.73 11.05 9.71
CA GLY A 81 10.80 10.64 10.63
C GLY A 81 11.25 9.19 10.48
N LYS A 82 11.12 8.60 9.28
CA LYS A 82 11.62 7.25 9.02
C LYS A 82 13.13 7.17 9.24
N LYS A 83 13.53 6.20 10.07
CA LYS A 83 14.92 5.82 10.28
C LYS A 83 15.05 4.31 10.10
N VAL A 84 16.00 3.88 9.27
CA VAL A 84 16.31 2.46 9.09
C VAL A 84 17.42 2.11 10.08
N ILE A 85 17.07 1.35 11.12
CA ILE A 85 18.02 0.89 12.14
C ILE A 85 18.62 -0.45 11.73
N ARG A 86 17.81 -1.32 11.11
CA ARG A 86 18.22 -2.63 10.59
C ARG A 86 17.26 -3.10 9.49
N ALA A 87 17.73 -4.02 8.65
CA ALA A 87 16.88 -4.64 7.63
C ALA A 87 15.71 -5.38 8.27
N ASN A 88 14.50 -5.19 7.73
CA ASN A 88 13.24 -5.76 8.24
C ASN A 88 12.93 -5.41 9.71
N GLY A 89 13.57 -4.38 10.26
CA GLY A 89 13.36 -3.93 11.64
C GLY A 89 12.14 -3.04 11.83
N PRO A 90 11.94 -2.53 13.06
CA PRO A 90 10.82 -1.63 13.38
C PRO A 90 10.85 -0.35 12.57
N ARG A 91 9.68 0.16 12.19
CA ARG A 91 9.53 1.39 11.37
C ARG A 91 8.31 2.18 11.74
N VAL A 92 8.49 3.50 11.69
CA VAL A 92 7.37 4.43 11.85
C VAL A 92 6.49 4.45 10.60
N ILE A 93 7.06 4.26 9.41
CA ILE A 93 6.36 4.22 8.13
C ILE A 93 7.21 3.59 7.03
N ASP A 94 6.59 2.75 6.21
CA ASP A 94 7.05 2.35 4.88
C ASP A 94 6.01 2.76 3.86
N LEU A 95 6.45 3.39 2.78
CA LEU A 95 5.64 3.68 1.60
C LEU A 95 6.26 2.97 0.40
N ASP A 96 5.61 1.90 -0.05
CA ASP A 96 6.10 1.08 -1.15
C ASP A 96 5.33 1.36 -2.45
N LEU A 97 6.04 1.62 -3.53
CA LEU A 97 5.46 1.70 -4.85
C LEU A 97 5.19 0.28 -5.36
N LEU A 98 3.93 -0.14 -5.33
CA LEU A 98 3.54 -1.52 -5.65
C LEU A 98 3.28 -1.73 -7.13
N LEU A 99 2.42 -0.90 -7.71
CA LEU A 99 1.98 -0.97 -9.10
C LEU A 99 1.89 0.44 -9.67
N TYR A 100 2.20 0.57 -10.95
CA TYR A 100 2.09 1.82 -11.70
C TYR A 100 1.43 1.56 -13.06
N GLY A 101 0.11 1.65 -13.11
CA GLY A 101 -0.66 1.18 -14.26
C GLY A 101 -0.30 -0.28 -14.58
N ASN A 102 -0.04 -0.56 -15.84
CA ASN A 102 0.45 -1.87 -16.31
C ASN A 102 1.97 -1.86 -16.59
N GLN A 103 2.68 -0.86 -16.12
CA GLN A 103 4.10 -0.72 -16.41
C GLN A 103 4.92 -1.79 -15.70
N VAL A 104 5.94 -2.25 -16.40
CA VAL A 104 7.00 -3.12 -15.88
C VAL A 104 8.29 -2.33 -15.95
N VAL A 105 8.90 -2.08 -14.80
CA VAL A 105 10.14 -1.30 -14.64
C VAL A 105 11.12 -2.11 -13.83
N ASP A 106 12.34 -2.25 -14.33
CA ASP A 106 13.43 -2.90 -13.63
C ASP A 106 14.73 -2.12 -13.87
N VAL A 107 14.93 -1.13 -13.01
CA VAL A 107 16.11 -0.26 -13.00
C VAL A 107 16.66 -0.19 -11.59
N GLU A 108 17.89 0.29 -11.46
CA GLU A 108 18.51 0.46 -10.14
C GLU A 108 17.60 1.31 -9.22
N GLY A 109 17.26 0.74 -8.07
CA GLY A 109 16.44 1.38 -7.04
C GLY A 109 14.94 1.39 -7.30
N LEU A 110 14.46 0.82 -8.44
CA LEU A 110 13.03 0.79 -8.75
C LEU A 110 12.64 -0.46 -9.54
N THR A 111 11.84 -1.31 -8.91
CA THR A 111 11.24 -2.49 -9.55
C THR A 111 9.72 -2.42 -9.43
N ILE A 112 9.03 -2.43 -10.58
CA ILE A 112 7.56 -2.42 -10.70
C ILE A 112 7.15 -3.58 -11.62
N PRO A 113 6.19 -4.42 -11.26
CA PRO A 113 5.51 -4.51 -9.97
C PRO A 113 6.48 -4.83 -8.83
N HIS A 114 6.12 -4.42 -7.61
CA HIS A 114 6.96 -4.66 -6.43
C HIS A 114 7.23 -6.16 -6.25
N PRO A 115 8.48 -6.58 -6.07
CA PRO A 115 8.83 -8.01 -6.04
C PRO A 115 8.26 -8.76 -4.84
N GLY A 116 7.89 -8.05 -3.78
CA GLY A 116 7.27 -8.62 -2.58
C GLY A 116 5.78 -8.98 -2.72
N ILE A 117 5.10 -8.56 -3.78
CA ILE A 117 3.64 -8.79 -3.93
C ILE A 117 3.28 -10.28 -3.84
N PRO A 118 3.89 -11.22 -4.58
CA PRO A 118 3.43 -12.60 -4.60
C PRO A 118 3.56 -13.35 -3.28
N GLY A 119 4.49 -12.93 -2.42
CA GLY A 119 4.81 -13.64 -1.18
C GLY A 119 4.21 -13.07 0.10
N ARG A 120 3.38 -12.03 0.00
CA ARG A 120 2.94 -11.26 1.18
C ARG A 120 1.43 -11.08 1.20
N ASP A 121 0.74 -11.82 2.05
CA ASP A 121 -0.71 -11.70 2.21
C ASP A 121 -1.13 -10.32 2.72
N PHE A 122 -0.27 -9.66 3.52
CA PHE A 122 -0.49 -8.30 4.02
C PHE A 122 -0.31 -7.21 2.94
N VAL A 123 0.10 -7.58 1.72
CA VAL A 123 0.07 -6.75 0.51
C VAL A 123 -1.08 -7.18 -0.40
N LEU A 124 -1.25 -8.49 -0.62
CA LEU A 124 -2.28 -9.04 -1.50
C LEU A 124 -3.70 -8.76 -1.03
N LYS A 125 -3.98 -8.95 0.27
CA LYS A 125 -5.32 -8.71 0.82
C LYS A 125 -5.77 -7.25 0.66
N PRO A 126 -4.96 -6.23 1.03
CA PRO A 126 -5.35 -4.85 0.76
C PRO A 126 -5.46 -4.50 -0.72
N LEU A 127 -4.63 -5.07 -1.60
CA LEU A 127 -4.77 -4.90 -3.05
C LEU A 127 -6.10 -5.44 -3.57
N ILE A 128 -6.52 -6.61 -3.08
CA ILE A 128 -7.81 -7.23 -3.43
C ILE A 128 -8.99 -6.35 -2.98
N ASP A 129 -8.89 -5.69 -1.82
CA ASP A 129 -9.90 -4.73 -1.37
C ASP A 129 -10.15 -3.62 -2.40
N LEU A 130 -9.09 -3.15 -3.08
CA LEU A 130 -9.16 -2.02 -4.01
C LEU A 130 -9.35 -2.44 -5.47
N ALA A 131 -8.83 -3.59 -5.85
CA ALA A 131 -8.77 -4.05 -7.23
C ALA A 131 -8.93 -5.57 -7.32
N PRO A 132 -10.14 -6.10 -7.00
CA PRO A 132 -10.36 -7.54 -6.90
C PRO A 132 -10.14 -8.31 -8.21
N ASP A 133 -10.26 -7.64 -9.35
CA ASP A 133 -10.14 -8.25 -10.68
C ASP A 133 -8.81 -7.94 -11.36
N LEU A 134 -7.90 -7.23 -10.69
CA LEU A 134 -6.61 -6.86 -11.25
C LEU A 134 -5.66 -8.06 -11.25
N CYS A 135 -4.92 -8.18 -12.35
CA CYS A 135 -3.90 -9.21 -12.52
C CYS A 135 -2.49 -8.61 -12.43
N HIS A 136 -1.57 -9.43 -11.99
CA HIS A 136 -0.15 -9.06 -11.93
C HIS A 136 0.38 -8.83 -13.35
N PRO A 137 1.00 -7.68 -13.66
CA PRO A 137 1.38 -7.31 -15.03
C PRO A 137 2.42 -8.24 -15.69
N VAL A 138 3.21 -8.97 -14.91
CA VAL A 138 4.23 -9.88 -15.42
C VAL A 138 3.71 -11.31 -15.53
N THR A 139 3.08 -11.83 -14.46
CA THR A 139 2.65 -13.24 -14.42
C THR A 139 1.28 -13.48 -15.00
N GLY A 140 0.45 -12.45 -15.12
CA GLY A 140 -0.94 -12.56 -15.54
C GLY A 140 -1.88 -13.18 -14.51
N LYS A 141 -1.35 -13.64 -13.37
CA LYS A 141 -2.17 -14.18 -12.28
C LYS A 141 -2.95 -13.08 -11.58
N SER A 142 -4.20 -13.38 -11.20
CA SER A 142 -4.94 -12.50 -10.30
C SER A 142 -4.33 -12.48 -8.91
N PHE A 143 -4.53 -11.40 -8.18
CA PHE A 143 -4.04 -11.33 -6.79
C PHE A 143 -4.72 -12.35 -5.88
N ARG A 144 -5.97 -12.73 -6.20
CA ARG A 144 -6.67 -13.81 -5.50
C ARG A 144 -6.03 -15.17 -5.70
N GLU A 145 -5.59 -15.48 -6.93
CA GLU A 145 -4.83 -16.70 -7.23
C GLU A 145 -3.51 -16.72 -6.47
N MET A 146 -2.78 -15.62 -6.47
CA MET A 146 -1.53 -15.48 -5.71
C MET A 146 -1.77 -15.69 -4.21
N LEU A 147 -2.82 -15.12 -3.65
CA LEU A 147 -3.17 -15.28 -2.24
C LEU A 147 -3.48 -16.74 -1.90
N ALA A 148 -4.20 -17.44 -2.79
CA ALA A 148 -4.55 -18.85 -2.60
C ALA A 148 -3.33 -19.78 -2.63
N GLU A 149 -2.25 -19.38 -3.31
CA GLU A 149 -1.00 -20.14 -3.40
C GLU A 149 -0.07 -19.98 -2.19
N LEU A 150 -0.35 -19.02 -1.29
CA LEU A 150 0.49 -18.78 -0.11
C LEU A 150 0.28 -19.88 0.93
N ASN A 151 1.39 -20.43 1.42
CA ASN A 151 1.39 -21.50 2.42
C ASN A 151 1.39 -20.98 3.86
N GLU A 152 1.95 -19.81 4.10
CA GLU A 152 2.10 -19.23 5.43
C GLU A 152 1.44 -17.85 5.52
N PRO A 153 0.41 -17.70 6.36
CA PRO A 153 -0.21 -16.41 6.58
C PRO A 153 0.62 -15.54 7.53
N PHE A 154 0.75 -14.27 7.21
CA PHE A 154 1.28 -13.24 8.11
C PHE A 154 0.15 -12.42 8.74
N VAL A 155 -0.97 -12.27 8.04
CA VAL A 155 -2.14 -11.54 8.56
C VAL A 155 -2.73 -12.34 9.73
N SER A 156 -2.83 -11.67 10.89
CA SER A 156 -3.11 -12.31 12.18
C SER A 156 -4.52 -12.08 12.71
N SER A 157 -5.29 -11.19 12.10
CA SER A 157 -6.64 -10.84 12.56
C SER A 157 -7.52 -10.34 11.43
N PRO A 158 -8.86 -10.31 11.59
CA PRO A 158 -9.74 -9.67 10.63
C PRO A 158 -9.37 -8.20 10.43
N PRO A 159 -9.59 -7.64 9.22
CA PRO A 159 -9.26 -6.25 8.94
C PRO A 159 -10.17 -5.26 9.67
N ASP A 160 -9.63 -4.09 9.94
CA ASP A 160 -10.36 -2.95 10.50
C ASP A 160 -10.76 -1.96 9.41
N ASP A 161 -11.99 -1.51 9.46
CA ASP A 161 -12.47 -0.45 8.58
C ASP A 161 -11.91 0.91 9.02
N TRP A 162 -11.54 1.71 8.04
CA TRP A 162 -11.18 3.09 8.25
C TRP A 162 -11.44 3.91 6.99
N LEU A 163 -11.74 5.19 7.15
CA LEU A 163 -11.89 6.12 6.03
C LEU A 163 -11.20 7.42 6.40
N PRO A 164 -9.98 7.64 5.91
CA PRO A 164 -9.28 8.90 6.15
C PRO A 164 -9.98 10.05 5.44
N GLU A 165 -9.90 11.24 6.03
CA GLU A 165 -10.53 12.46 5.49
C GLU A 165 -9.98 12.89 4.14
N PHE A 166 -8.79 12.39 3.75
CA PHE A 166 -8.06 12.76 2.53
C PHE A 166 -8.53 12.01 1.28
N VAL A 167 -9.43 11.05 1.41
CA VAL A 167 -9.98 10.36 0.24
C VAL A 167 -10.82 11.35 -0.57
N SER A 168 -10.47 11.49 -1.85
CA SER A 168 -11.09 12.45 -2.75
C SER A 168 -12.63 12.43 -2.69
N PRO A 169 -13.28 13.61 -2.76
CA PRO A 169 -14.75 13.72 -2.75
C PRO A 169 -15.48 12.88 -3.78
N LEU A 170 -14.83 12.52 -4.87
CA LEU A 170 -15.38 11.65 -5.92
C LEU A 170 -15.86 10.28 -5.42
N ARG A 171 -15.49 9.89 -4.20
CA ARG A 171 -15.95 8.65 -3.55
C ARG A 171 -17.09 8.82 -2.56
N LYS A 172 -17.33 10.03 -2.09
CA LYS A 172 -18.47 10.28 -1.19
C LYS A 172 -19.81 10.05 -1.89
N ASP A 173 -19.82 10.12 -3.22
CA ASP A 173 -21.01 9.94 -4.05
C ASP A 173 -21.23 8.50 -4.53
N ALA A 174 -20.27 7.61 -4.24
CA ALA A 174 -20.36 6.19 -4.60
C ALA A 174 -20.80 5.29 -3.43
N ALA A 175 -21.57 5.83 -2.50
CA ALA A 175 -22.30 4.99 -1.55
C ALA A 175 -23.31 4.16 -2.35
N PRO A 176 -23.35 2.81 -2.20
CA PRO A 176 -24.37 2.03 -2.85
C PRO A 176 -25.73 2.54 -2.40
N GLY A 177 -26.55 2.91 -3.38
CA GLY A 177 -27.92 3.25 -3.12
C GLY A 177 -28.54 2.14 -2.28
N LYS A 178 -29.14 2.51 -1.17
CA LYS A 178 -30.07 1.62 -0.47
C LYS A 178 -31.22 1.41 -1.44
N ASP A 179 -31.19 0.32 -2.15
CA ASP A 179 -32.41 -0.19 -2.77
C ASP A 179 -33.30 -0.65 -1.63
N SER A 180 -34.35 0.12 -1.45
CA SER A 180 -35.51 -0.22 -0.63
C SER A 180 -36.33 -1.33 -1.25
#